data_c4a7b44ce3816321dbc54773206ce76e
#
_entry.id   c4a7b44ce3816321dbc54773206ce76e
#
_cell.length_a   1.000
_cell.length_b   1.000
_cell.length_c   1.000
_cell.angle_alpha   90.00
_cell.angle_beta   90.00
_cell.angle_gamma   90.00
#
_symmetry.space_group_name_H-M   'P 1'
#
loop_
_entity.id
_entity.type
_entity.pdbx_description
1 polymer ?
#
loop_
_entity_poly.entity_id
_entity_poly.type
_entity_poly.pdbx_seq_one_letter_code
_entity_poly.pdbx_strand_id
1 'polypeptide(L)'
;MAKDYAAISKKIVENIGGVENIASVTHCMTRLRFVVKDEGKINDAAVKATDGVMGVVNQGGQYQIIIGNHVEEAYNEVLKMGDFGEASQVARGEKKEPLPLKKVGNNILDAIVGTMSPLIPAIIGGSMVKLLVMLLGMVGVLSADGETYKILNTIGDAAFYFLPVMVAASASKKFNTNMFIAIAIAGLMLHPDFRTMMEAVTVGDTAAHFLGIPVVGVKYTYTVIPALCMTWILSYIERAIDKITPAVTKNFLKPMLIFLIAAPIAIIVVGPAGIMIGEGISAFVYFVQAKLGFLAVGIMGALWPLLVITGMHRVFTPTILQTISETGMEGTVMPSEIGANLSLGGVSLAVAFKTKNSELRQTALAAASSALIAGTTEPALYGVAVRLKRPLIASLITGFVCGCLAGMAGLASRSMVSPSVLTGVQFIDPANPGVSIAWIAGISVLSIVLSFVLTLVIGFEDLPEEE
;
A
#
# COMPACT_ATOMS: atom_id res chain seq x y z
N MET A 1 -23.16 20.83 -4.50
CA MET A 1 -24.02 19.90 -5.28
C MET A 1 -23.33 18.54 -5.29
N ALA A 2 -24.06 17.44 -5.11
CA ALA A 2 -23.46 16.11 -5.26
C ALA A 2 -23.03 15.94 -6.73
N LYS A 3 -21.78 15.52 -6.97
CA LYS A 3 -21.28 15.27 -8.33
C LYS A 3 -22.06 14.10 -8.93
N ASP A 4 -22.48 14.25 -10.20
CA ASP A 4 -23.17 13.18 -10.94
C ASP A 4 -22.14 12.20 -11.52
N TYR A 5 -21.81 11.16 -10.74
CA TYR A 5 -20.85 10.15 -11.16
C TYR A 5 -21.34 9.30 -12.35
N ALA A 6 -22.63 9.26 -12.65
CA ALA A 6 -23.14 8.61 -13.84
C ALA A 6 -22.74 9.37 -15.11
N ALA A 7 -22.89 10.71 -15.10
CA ALA A 7 -22.46 11.57 -16.21
C ALA A 7 -20.92 11.56 -16.37
N ILE A 8 -20.19 11.60 -15.26
CA ILE A 8 -18.72 11.56 -15.26
C ILE A 8 -18.22 10.24 -15.85
N SER A 9 -18.72 9.11 -15.37
CA SER A 9 -18.33 7.78 -15.84
C SER A 9 -18.67 7.57 -17.31
N LYS A 10 -19.81 8.08 -17.78
CA LYS A 10 -20.19 8.03 -19.19
C LYS A 10 -19.19 8.78 -20.07
N LYS A 11 -18.83 10.00 -19.71
CA LYS A 11 -17.81 10.79 -20.44
C LYS A 11 -16.45 10.10 -20.45
N ILE A 12 -16.03 9.49 -19.33
CA ILE A 12 -14.79 8.73 -19.25
C ILE A 12 -14.82 7.58 -20.25
N VAL A 13 -15.86 6.75 -20.23
CA VAL A 13 -15.99 5.57 -21.11
C VAL A 13 -16.01 6.00 -22.58
N GLU A 14 -16.73 7.05 -22.94
CA GLU A 14 -16.75 7.59 -24.30
C GLU A 14 -15.34 8.02 -24.77
N ASN A 15 -14.59 8.71 -23.92
CA ASN A 15 -13.27 9.26 -24.26
C ASN A 15 -12.11 8.23 -24.21
N ILE A 16 -12.33 7.05 -23.65
CA ILE A 16 -11.36 5.92 -23.74
C ILE A 16 -11.67 4.97 -24.90
N GLY A 17 -12.58 5.36 -25.81
CA GLY A 17 -12.92 4.60 -27.02
C GLY A 17 -14.17 3.73 -26.89
N GLY A 18 -15.04 4.02 -25.90
CA GLY A 18 -16.31 3.32 -25.67
C GLY A 18 -16.17 1.99 -24.96
N VAL A 19 -17.33 1.41 -24.62
CA VAL A 19 -17.40 0.11 -23.90
C VAL A 19 -16.67 -1.01 -24.65
N GLU A 20 -16.73 -1.01 -25.97
CA GLU A 20 -16.10 -2.02 -26.82
C GLU A 20 -14.57 -2.03 -26.74
N ASN A 21 -13.96 -0.87 -26.41
CA ASN A 21 -12.51 -0.73 -26.24
C ASN A 21 -12.02 -1.17 -24.86
N ILE A 22 -12.90 -1.36 -23.89
CA ILE A 22 -12.55 -1.78 -22.54
C ILE A 22 -12.47 -3.31 -22.50
N ALA A 23 -11.31 -3.83 -22.12
CA ALA A 23 -11.10 -5.27 -21.88
C ALA A 23 -11.45 -5.64 -20.43
N SER A 24 -11.10 -4.79 -19.48
CA SER A 24 -11.49 -4.93 -18.07
C SER A 24 -11.39 -3.58 -17.36
N VAL A 25 -12.15 -3.45 -16.28
CA VAL A 25 -12.09 -2.30 -15.39
C VAL A 25 -11.96 -2.78 -13.95
N THR A 26 -11.12 -2.11 -13.19
CA THR A 26 -10.95 -2.31 -11.75
C THR A 26 -10.75 -0.96 -11.08
N HIS A 27 -10.77 -0.91 -9.77
CA HIS A 27 -10.43 0.31 -9.04
C HIS A 27 -9.54 0.03 -7.83
N CYS A 28 -8.82 1.04 -7.38
CA CYS A 28 -8.20 1.08 -6.05
C CYS A 28 -8.89 2.16 -5.22
N MET A 29 -8.31 2.59 -4.11
CA MET A 29 -8.94 3.57 -3.21
C MET A 29 -9.26 4.92 -3.87
N THR A 30 -8.54 5.29 -4.93
CA THR A 30 -8.66 6.62 -5.56
C THR A 30 -8.67 6.61 -7.08
N ARG A 31 -8.47 5.45 -7.75
CA ARG A 31 -8.29 5.37 -9.20
C ARG A 31 -9.17 4.30 -9.83
N LEU A 32 -9.82 4.65 -10.94
CA LEU A 32 -10.31 3.69 -11.91
C LEU A 32 -9.14 3.19 -12.76
N ARG A 33 -9.09 1.90 -13.04
CA ARG A 33 -8.03 1.25 -13.84
C ARG A 33 -8.67 0.49 -14.98
N PHE A 34 -8.42 0.96 -16.17
CA PHE A 34 -8.90 0.35 -17.40
C PHE A 34 -7.78 -0.41 -18.10
N VAL A 35 -8.05 -1.63 -18.51
CA VAL A 35 -7.28 -2.31 -19.53
C VAL A 35 -8.04 -2.08 -20.83
N VAL A 36 -7.43 -1.39 -21.78
CA VAL A 36 -8.04 -1.11 -23.07
C VAL A 36 -7.45 -2.01 -24.15
N LYS A 37 -8.24 -2.30 -25.17
CA LYS A 37 -7.83 -3.15 -26.30
C LYS A 37 -6.95 -2.37 -27.28
N ASP A 38 -7.23 -1.07 -27.47
CA ASP A 38 -6.52 -0.18 -28.40
C ASP A 38 -6.30 1.17 -27.72
N GLU A 39 -5.04 1.46 -27.36
CA GLU A 39 -4.65 2.72 -26.72
C GLU A 39 -4.78 3.93 -27.65
N GLY A 40 -4.75 3.72 -28.99
CA GLY A 40 -4.88 4.77 -29.97
C GLY A 40 -6.27 5.42 -30.02
N LYS A 41 -7.28 4.80 -29.39
CA LYS A 41 -8.64 5.33 -29.26
C LYS A 41 -8.86 6.20 -28.05
N ILE A 42 -7.86 6.34 -27.19
CA ILE A 42 -7.95 7.15 -25.97
C ILE A 42 -7.76 8.64 -26.33
N ASN A 43 -8.72 9.44 -25.98
CA ASN A 43 -8.59 10.90 -26.00
C ASN A 43 -8.16 11.39 -24.61
N ASP A 44 -6.84 11.33 -24.34
CA ASP A 44 -6.24 11.65 -23.04
C ASP A 44 -6.56 13.08 -22.59
N ALA A 45 -6.61 14.05 -23.51
CA ALA A 45 -6.97 15.44 -23.23
C ALA A 45 -8.43 15.58 -22.75
N ALA A 46 -9.36 14.90 -23.41
CA ALA A 46 -10.77 14.95 -23.05
C ALA A 46 -11.06 14.20 -21.72
N VAL A 47 -10.33 13.10 -21.43
CA VAL A 47 -10.44 12.43 -20.14
C VAL A 47 -9.95 13.33 -19.01
N LYS A 48 -8.82 14.01 -19.20
CA LYS A 48 -8.27 14.96 -18.21
C LYS A 48 -9.18 16.17 -17.98
N ALA A 49 -9.89 16.61 -19.01
CA ALA A 49 -10.84 17.73 -18.93
C ALA A 49 -12.22 17.32 -18.34
N THR A 50 -12.45 16.04 -18.07
CA THR A 50 -13.72 15.60 -17.49
C THR A 50 -13.82 16.02 -16.03
N ASP A 51 -14.89 16.74 -15.68
CA ASP A 51 -15.15 17.14 -14.28
C ASP A 51 -15.13 15.92 -13.36
N GLY A 52 -14.46 16.04 -12.23
CA GLY A 52 -14.26 14.94 -11.28
C GLY A 52 -13.03 14.05 -11.55
N VAL A 53 -12.35 14.20 -12.67
CA VAL A 53 -11.04 13.55 -12.94
C VAL A 53 -9.92 14.45 -12.42
N MET A 54 -9.16 13.95 -11.48
CA MET A 54 -8.02 14.67 -10.87
C MET A 54 -6.72 14.49 -11.66
N GLY A 55 -6.63 13.47 -12.50
CA GLY A 55 -5.47 13.19 -13.32
C GLY A 55 -5.52 11.80 -13.96
N VAL A 56 -4.60 11.55 -14.87
CA VAL A 56 -4.50 10.30 -15.63
C VAL A 56 -3.07 9.80 -15.63
N VAL A 57 -2.89 8.49 -15.50
CA VAL A 57 -1.59 7.82 -15.55
C VAL A 57 -1.72 6.60 -16.45
N ASN A 58 -0.90 6.52 -17.50
CA ASN A 58 -0.78 5.31 -18.32
C ASN A 58 0.48 4.55 -17.90
N GLN A 59 0.31 3.44 -17.17
CA GLN A 59 1.43 2.66 -16.64
C GLN A 59 1.06 1.18 -16.50
N GLY A 60 1.99 0.29 -16.85
CA GLY A 60 1.82 -1.15 -16.67
C GLY A 60 0.73 -1.78 -17.54
N GLY A 61 0.44 -1.20 -18.71
CA GLY A 61 -0.62 -1.67 -19.59
C GLY A 61 -2.02 -1.34 -19.08
N GLN A 62 -2.14 -0.41 -18.12
CA GLN A 62 -3.39 0.07 -17.59
C GLN A 62 -3.49 1.59 -17.73
N TYR A 63 -4.63 2.05 -18.23
CA TYR A 63 -4.99 3.44 -18.24
C TYR A 63 -5.72 3.76 -16.93
N GLN A 64 -5.08 4.53 -16.06
CA GLN A 64 -5.55 4.81 -14.71
C GLN A 64 -6.08 6.25 -14.63
N ILE A 65 -7.31 6.41 -14.15
CA ILE A 65 -7.98 7.69 -13.98
C ILE A 65 -8.19 7.95 -12.50
N ILE A 66 -7.68 9.06 -12.00
CA ILE A 66 -7.72 9.43 -10.59
C ILE A 66 -9.01 10.18 -10.32
N ILE A 67 -9.89 9.59 -9.51
CA ILE A 67 -11.20 10.13 -9.13
C ILE A 67 -11.20 10.62 -7.66
N GLY A 68 -10.32 10.07 -6.83
CA GLY A 68 -10.32 10.35 -5.38
C GLY A 68 -11.25 9.41 -4.60
N ASN A 69 -11.73 9.88 -3.45
CA ASN A 69 -12.46 9.05 -2.47
C ASN A 69 -13.80 8.47 -2.98
N HIS A 70 -14.35 9.01 -4.06
CA HIS A 70 -15.60 8.55 -4.69
C HIS A 70 -15.40 7.62 -5.89
N VAL A 71 -14.22 7.00 -5.98
CA VAL A 71 -13.89 6.09 -7.07
C VAL A 71 -14.83 4.88 -7.15
N GLU A 72 -15.31 4.41 -6.01
CA GLU A 72 -16.23 3.27 -5.95
C GLU A 72 -17.58 3.60 -6.58
N GLU A 73 -18.08 4.82 -6.37
CA GLU A 73 -19.31 5.30 -7.02
C GLU A 73 -19.14 5.36 -8.54
N ALA A 74 -18.04 5.95 -9.01
CA ALA A 74 -17.71 6.01 -10.42
C ALA A 74 -17.51 4.61 -11.04
N TYR A 75 -16.87 3.69 -10.32
CA TYR A 75 -16.67 2.31 -10.76
C TYR A 75 -18.00 1.57 -10.92
N ASN A 76 -18.90 1.69 -9.95
CA ASN A 76 -20.21 1.07 -10.02
C ASN A 76 -21.05 1.61 -11.21
N GLU A 77 -20.91 2.89 -11.54
CA GLU A 77 -21.57 3.45 -12.72
C GLU A 77 -20.94 2.93 -14.02
N VAL A 78 -19.62 2.77 -14.09
CA VAL A 78 -18.97 2.15 -15.26
C VAL A 78 -19.46 0.71 -15.46
N LEU A 79 -19.58 -0.09 -14.39
CA LEU A 79 -20.06 -1.47 -14.47
C LEU A 79 -21.49 -1.60 -15.02
N LYS A 80 -22.34 -0.59 -14.84
CA LYS A 80 -23.69 -0.57 -15.41
C LYS A 80 -23.72 -0.37 -16.92
N MET A 81 -22.62 0.11 -17.53
CA MET A 81 -22.55 0.43 -18.96
C MET A 81 -22.17 -0.76 -19.85
N GLY A 82 -21.60 -1.84 -19.27
CA GLY A 82 -21.20 -3.02 -20.02
C GLY A 82 -20.81 -4.18 -19.11
N ASP A 83 -20.84 -5.39 -19.68
CA ASP A 83 -20.32 -6.59 -19.02
C ASP A 83 -18.80 -6.63 -19.21
N PHE A 84 -18.09 -5.98 -18.33
CA PHE A 84 -16.64 -6.02 -18.25
C PHE A 84 -16.25 -7.24 -17.42
N GLY A 85 -16.35 -8.45 -17.99
CA GLY A 85 -16.15 -9.72 -17.30
C GLY A 85 -15.05 -9.64 -16.25
N GLU A 86 -15.25 -10.33 -15.12
CA GLU A 86 -14.25 -10.46 -14.05
C GLU A 86 -12.89 -10.73 -14.69
N ALA A 87 -11.92 -9.87 -14.44
CA ALA A 87 -10.62 -9.75 -15.08
C ALA A 87 -10.04 -11.07 -15.63
N SER A 88 -10.55 -11.53 -16.77
CA SER A 88 -9.88 -12.51 -17.56
C SER A 88 -8.66 -11.82 -18.15
N GLN A 89 -7.51 -12.01 -17.51
CA GLN A 89 -6.24 -11.68 -18.12
C GLN A 89 -6.20 -12.36 -19.47
N VAL A 90 -6.43 -11.59 -20.54
CA VAL A 90 -6.09 -12.03 -21.88
C VAL A 90 -4.60 -12.24 -21.89
N ALA A 91 -4.19 -13.50 -21.73
CA ALA A 91 -2.83 -13.91 -21.99
C ALA A 91 -2.53 -13.55 -23.45
N ARG A 92 -1.93 -12.40 -23.69
CA ARG A 92 -1.27 -12.13 -24.96
C ARG A 92 -0.22 -13.20 -25.13
N GLY A 93 -0.36 -14.02 -26.16
CA GLY A 93 0.66 -14.93 -26.64
C GLY A 93 1.87 -14.12 -27.11
N GLU A 94 2.68 -13.65 -26.19
CA GLU A 94 3.97 -13.06 -26.49
C GLU A 94 4.99 -14.17 -26.70
N LYS A 95 5.64 -14.14 -27.84
CA LYS A 95 6.90 -14.88 -28.08
C LYS A 95 7.85 -14.60 -26.93
N LYS A 96 8.44 -15.66 -26.37
CA LYS A 96 9.44 -15.60 -25.30
C LYS A 96 10.70 -14.87 -25.78
N GLU A 97 10.70 -13.56 -25.75
CA GLU A 97 11.94 -12.77 -25.68
C GLU A 97 12.44 -12.74 -24.24
N PRO A 98 13.75 -12.77 -23.99
CA PRO A 98 14.29 -12.64 -22.64
C PRO A 98 13.79 -11.33 -22.04
N LEU A 99 13.04 -11.44 -20.93
CA LEU A 99 12.43 -10.29 -20.26
C LEU A 99 13.55 -9.33 -19.80
N PRO A 100 13.60 -8.09 -20.27
CA PRO A 100 14.58 -7.13 -19.77
C PRO A 100 14.40 -6.97 -18.25
N LEU A 101 15.50 -6.89 -17.51
CA LEU A 101 15.51 -6.77 -16.03
C LEU A 101 14.51 -5.72 -15.51
N LYS A 102 14.33 -4.63 -16.24
CA LYS A 102 13.36 -3.57 -15.94
C LYS A 102 11.90 -4.09 -15.96
N LYS A 103 11.56 -4.99 -16.89
CA LYS A 103 10.20 -5.58 -16.98
C LYS A 103 9.96 -6.56 -15.83
N VAL A 104 10.97 -7.32 -15.42
CA VAL A 104 10.89 -8.21 -14.25
C VAL A 104 10.67 -7.40 -12.98
N GLY A 105 11.47 -6.34 -12.77
CA GLY A 105 11.29 -5.44 -11.62
C GLY A 105 9.89 -4.84 -11.57
N ASN A 106 9.39 -4.30 -12.67
CA ASN A 106 8.04 -3.74 -12.74
C ASN A 106 6.95 -4.79 -12.43
N ASN A 107 7.10 -6.03 -12.89
CA ASN A 107 6.13 -7.10 -12.60
C ASN A 107 6.11 -7.46 -11.12
N ILE A 108 7.28 -7.51 -10.46
CA ILE A 108 7.38 -7.76 -9.01
C ILE A 108 6.69 -6.62 -8.24
N LEU A 109 6.99 -5.37 -8.59
CA LEU A 109 6.38 -4.20 -7.98
C LEU A 109 4.85 -4.21 -8.14
N ASP A 110 4.36 -4.49 -9.35
CA ASP A 110 2.94 -4.57 -9.64
C ASP A 110 2.27 -5.74 -8.88
N ALA A 111 2.96 -6.86 -8.68
CA ALA A 111 2.48 -7.96 -7.85
C ALA A 111 2.34 -7.54 -6.38
N ILE A 112 3.36 -6.87 -5.81
CA ILE A 112 3.34 -6.39 -4.42
C ILE A 112 2.22 -5.35 -4.25
N VAL A 113 2.20 -4.31 -5.09
CA VAL A 113 1.22 -3.22 -5.01
C VAL A 113 -0.20 -3.73 -5.18
N GLY A 114 -0.43 -4.56 -6.21
CA GLY A 114 -1.76 -5.12 -6.50
C GLY A 114 -2.27 -6.06 -5.40
N THR A 115 -1.36 -6.77 -4.71
CA THR A 115 -1.71 -7.64 -3.59
C THR A 115 -1.95 -6.85 -2.30
N MET A 116 -1.13 -5.84 -2.01
CA MET A 116 -1.22 -5.12 -0.74
C MET A 116 -2.35 -4.08 -0.70
N SER A 117 -2.69 -3.46 -1.84
CA SER A 117 -3.70 -2.40 -1.89
C SER A 117 -5.07 -2.80 -1.32
N PRO A 118 -5.65 -3.98 -1.60
CA PRO A 118 -6.94 -4.37 -1.01
C PRO A 118 -6.90 -4.60 0.50
N LEU A 119 -5.71 -4.82 1.09
CA LEU A 119 -5.55 -5.10 2.52
C LEU A 119 -5.50 -3.83 3.37
N ILE A 120 -5.25 -2.68 2.75
CA ILE A 120 -5.00 -1.42 3.44
C ILE A 120 -6.13 -1.03 4.41
N PRO A 121 -7.42 -1.13 4.07
CA PRO A 121 -8.48 -0.78 5.01
C PRO A 121 -8.45 -1.61 6.30
N ALA A 122 -8.16 -2.92 6.20
CA ALA A 122 -8.04 -3.80 7.35
C ALA A 122 -6.81 -3.46 8.21
N ILE A 123 -5.67 -3.18 7.56
CA ILE A 123 -4.43 -2.77 8.23
C ILE A 123 -4.63 -1.44 8.97
N ILE A 124 -5.22 -0.44 8.30
CA ILE A 124 -5.52 0.87 8.92
C ILE A 124 -6.48 0.69 10.10
N GLY A 125 -7.57 -0.06 9.93
CA GLY A 125 -8.53 -0.33 11.01
C GLY A 125 -7.88 -0.96 12.23
N GLY A 126 -7.10 -2.02 12.05
CA GLY A 126 -6.33 -2.67 13.11
C GLY A 126 -5.34 -1.72 13.79
N SER A 127 -4.59 -0.95 12.99
CA SER A 127 -3.65 0.07 13.49
C SER A 127 -4.35 1.11 14.35
N MET A 128 -5.50 1.62 13.92
CA MET A 128 -6.26 2.64 14.68
C MET A 128 -6.78 2.09 16.02
N VAL A 129 -7.19 0.82 16.06
CA VAL A 129 -7.57 0.17 17.32
C VAL A 129 -6.37 0.05 18.26
N LYS A 130 -5.20 -0.42 17.77
CA LYS A 130 -3.96 -0.49 18.57
C LYS A 130 -3.55 0.88 19.10
N LEU A 131 -3.67 1.90 18.27
CA LEU A 131 -3.38 3.28 18.62
C LEU A 131 -4.30 3.78 19.75
N LEU A 132 -5.61 3.53 19.63
CA LEU A 132 -6.60 3.87 20.68
C LEU A 132 -6.27 3.16 21.99
N VAL A 133 -5.95 1.87 21.95
CA VAL A 133 -5.59 1.06 23.14
C VAL A 133 -4.33 1.64 23.80
N MET A 134 -3.32 2.01 23.02
CA MET A 134 -2.11 2.66 23.52
C MET A 134 -2.42 3.99 24.23
N LEU A 135 -3.24 4.85 23.62
CA LEU A 135 -3.62 6.13 24.22
C LEU A 135 -4.40 5.96 25.51
N LEU A 136 -5.39 5.04 25.53
CA LEU A 136 -6.19 4.75 26.74
C LEU A 136 -5.33 4.16 27.86
N GLY A 137 -4.30 3.39 27.51
CA GLY A 137 -3.31 2.90 28.47
C GLY A 137 -2.44 4.04 29.04
N MET A 138 -1.97 4.97 28.19
CA MET A 138 -1.13 6.11 28.59
C MET A 138 -1.86 7.08 29.53
N VAL A 139 -3.16 7.31 29.32
CA VAL A 139 -3.97 8.16 30.21
C VAL A 139 -4.53 7.42 31.44
N GLY A 140 -4.16 6.15 31.61
CA GLY A 140 -4.54 5.35 32.79
C GLY A 140 -5.99 4.84 32.79
N VAL A 141 -6.73 4.95 31.67
CA VAL A 141 -8.11 4.43 31.53
C VAL A 141 -8.11 2.93 31.40
N LEU A 142 -7.11 2.35 30.74
CA LEU A 142 -6.93 0.90 30.58
C LEU A 142 -5.63 0.44 31.26
N SER A 143 -5.74 -0.59 32.08
CA SER A 143 -4.54 -1.29 32.60
C SER A 143 -4.04 -2.30 31.56
N ALA A 144 -2.73 -2.35 31.34
CA ALA A 144 -2.10 -3.30 30.42
C ALA A 144 -2.36 -4.78 30.81
N ASP A 145 -2.53 -5.04 32.11
CA ASP A 145 -2.84 -6.38 32.64
C ASP A 145 -4.31 -6.74 32.53
N GLY A 146 -5.18 -5.73 32.27
CA GLY A 146 -6.63 -5.90 32.24
C GLY A 146 -7.11 -6.69 31.01
N GLU A 147 -8.19 -7.46 31.19
CA GLU A 147 -8.77 -8.27 30.11
C GLU A 147 -9.26 -7.41 28.94
N THR A 148 -9.86 -6.27 29.22
CA THR A 148 -10.34 -5.32 28.18
C THR A 148 -9.18 -4.81 27.32
N TYR A 149 -8.03 -4.49 27.92
CA TYR A 149 -6.82 -4.11 27.18
C TYR A 149 -6.37 -5.25 26.26
N LYS A 150 -6.26 -6.47 26.79
CA LYS A 150 -5.83 -7.65 26.04
C LYS A 150 -6.77 -7.96 24.87
N ILE A 151 -8.09 -7.89 25.11
CA ILE A 151 -9.10 -8.13 24.04
C ILE A 151 -9.02 -7.05 22.96
N LEU A 152 -9.00 -5.78 23.32
CA LEU A 152 -8.91 -4.68 22.37
C LEU A 152 -7.60 -4.73 21.58
N ASN A 153 -6.48 -5.02 22.25
CA ASN A 153 -5.19 -5.19 21.58
C ASN A 153 -5.21 -6.36 20.58
N THR A 154 -5.87 -7.48 20.95
CA THR A 154 -6.05 -8.63 20.04
C THR A 154 -6.93 -8.27 18.84
N ILE A 155 -7.99 -7.49 19.02
CA ILE A 155 -8.83 -6.98 17.93
C ILE A 155 -7.99 -6.15 16.95
N GLY A 156 -7.17 -5.23 17.47
CA GLY A 156 -6.28 -4.42 16.65
C GLY A 156 -5.16 -5.23 15.97
N ASP A 157 -4.72 -6.30 16.62
CA ASP A 157 -3.62 -7.15 16.14
C ASP A 157 -4.06 -8.18 15.08
N ALA A 158 -5.32 -8.56 15.06
CA ALA A 158 -5.83 -9.65 14.23
C ALA A 158 -5.50 -9.47 12.74
N ALA A 159 -5.64 -8.24 12.20
CA ALA A 159 -5.29 -7.95 10.80
C ALA A 159 -3.80 -8.15 10.49
N PHE A 160 -2.94 -7.94 11.47
CA PHE A 160 -1.49 -8.14 11.33
C PHE A 160 -1.10 -9.60 11.52
N TYR A 161 -1.63 -10.25 12.54
CA TYR A 161 -1.36 -11.65 12.82
C TYR A 161 -1.74 -12.56 11.65
N PHE A 162 -2.94 -12.35 11.07
CA PHE A 162 -3.45 -13.11 9.92
C PHE A 162 -3.06 -12.51 8.56
N LEU A 163 -2.07 -11.63 8.53
CA LEU A 163 -1.60 -10.98 7.30
C LEU A 163 -1.26 -11.99 6.18
N PRO A 164 -0.57 -13.14 6.45
CA PRO A 164 -0.30 -14.14 5.43
C PRO A 164 -1.56 -14.68 4.74
N VAL A 165 -2.65 -14.87 5.50
CA VAL A 165 -3.93 -15.36 4.97
C VAL A 165 -4.59 -14.31 4.09
N MET A 166 -4.59 -13.05 4.52
CA MET A 166 -5.13 -11.93 3.74
C MET A 166 -4.32 -11.68 2.47
N VAL A 167 -2.99 -11.78 2.57
CA VAL A 167 -2.09 -11.70 1.41
C VAL A 167 -2.39 -12.82 0.41
N ALA A 168 -2.53 -14.07 0.87
CA ALA A 168 -2.86 -15.20 0.02
C ALA A 168 -4.21 -15.02 -0.68
N ALA A 169 -5.23 -14.51 0.03
CA ALA A 169 -6.55 -14.20 -0.54
C ALA A 169 -6.47 -13.12 -1.63
N SER A 170 -5.72 -12.06 -1.40
CA SER A 170 -5.55 -10.98 -2.38
C SER A 170 -4.67 -11.40 -3.55
N ALA A 171 -3.54 -12.06 -3.28
CA ALA A 171 -2.61 -12.55 -4.28
C ALA A 171 -3.24 -13.61 -5.21
N SER A 172 -4.18 -14.42 -4.69
CA SER A 172 -4.88 -15.41 -5.51
C SER A 172 -5.63 -14.78 -6.68
N LYS A 173 -6.25 -13.62 -6.48
CA LYS A 173 -6.89 -12.84 -7.53
C LYS A 173 -5.85 -12.30 -8.52
N LYS A 174 -4.73 -11.79 -8.03
CA LYS A 174 -3.64 -11.25 -8.85
C LYS A 174 -2.99 -12.32 -9.74
N PHE A 175 -2.80 -13.54 -9.21
CA PHE A 175 -2.13 -14.64 -9.92
C PHE A 175 -3.09 -15.62 -10.57
N ASN A 176 -4.42 -15.37 -10.50
CA ASN A 176 -5.47 -16.20 -11.08
C ASN A 176 -5.36 -17.67 -10.63
N THR A 177 -5.44 -17.88 -9.30
CA THR A 177 -5.45 -19.21 -8.67
C THR A 177 -6.60 -19.31 -7.66
N ASN A 178 -6.91 -20.52 -7.20
CA ASN A 178 -8.01 -20.74 -6.28
C ASN A 178 -7.75 -20.08 -4.91
N MET A 179 -8.59 -19.10 -4.57
CA MET A 179 -8.45 -18.30 -3.35
C MET A 179 -8.53 -19.15 -2.09
N PHE A 180 -9.46 -20.11 -2.02
CA PHE A 180 -9.65 -20.93 -0.82
C PHE A 180 -8.50 -21.90 -0.58
N ILE A 181 -7.92 -22.43 -1.65
CA ILE A 181 -6.71 -23.26 -1.55
C ILE A 181 -5.52 -22.40 -1.09
N ALA A 182 -5.35 -21.21 -1.65
CA ALA A 182 -4.31 -20.28 -1.22
C ALA A 182 -4.45 -19.91 0.26
N ILE A 183 -5.67 -19.59 0.72
CA ILE A 183 -6.00 -19.32 2.12
C ILE A 183 -5.65 -20.52 3.00
N ALA A 184 -6.01 -21.73 2.61
CA ALA A 184 -5.79 -22.92 3.42
C ALA A 184 -4.29 -23.26 3.54
N ILE A 185 -3.49 -23.05 2.47
CA ILE A 185 -2.03 -23.25 2.54
C ILE A 185 -1.37 -22.16 3.40
N ALA A 186 -1.80 -20.91 3.30
CA ALA A 186 -1.33 -19.86 4.21
C ALA A 186 -1.77 -20.13 5.65
N GLY A 187 -2.98 -20.69 5.84
CA GLY A 187 -3.49 -21.16 7.13
C GLY A 187 -2.64 -22.27 7.75
N LEU A 188 -2.07 -23.18 6.95
CA LEU A 188 -1.12 -24.18 7.44
C LEU A 188 0.08 -23.52 8.13
N MET A 189 0.63 -22.45 7.56
CA MET A 189 1.76 -21.73 8.14
C MET A 189 1.44 -21.10 9.52
N LEU A 190 0.16 -20.82 9.78
CA LEU A 190 -0.35 -20.23 11.03
C LEU A 190 -1.01 -21.27 11.96
N HIS A 191 -1.13 -22.54 11.52
CA HIS A 191 -1.77 -23.58 12.30
C HIS A 191 -1.07 -23.75 13.66
N PRO A 192 -1.80 -23.80 14.77
CA PRO A 192 -1.20 -23.84 16.12
C PRO A 192 -0.14 -24.94 16.28
N ASP A 193 -0.43 -26.17 15.84
CA ASP A 193 0.49 -27.29 15.94
C ASP A 193 1.76 -27.06 15.10
N PHE A 194 1.62 -26.52 13.87
CA PHE A 194 2.75 -26.21 13.03
C PHE A 194 3.59 -25.07 13.61
N ARG A 195 2.94 -24.04 14.14
CA ARG A 195 3.62 -22.93 14.82
C ARG A 195 4.41 -23.41 16.03
N THR A 196 3.80 -24.20 16.90
CA THR A 196 4.48 -24.75 18.09
C THR A 196 5.69 -25.62 17.70
N MET A 197 5.54 -26.43 16.64
CA MET A 197 6.65 -27.23 16.09
C MET A 197 7.78 -26.32 15.58
N MET A 198 7.47 -25.24 14.85
CA MET A 198 8.49 -24.31 14.33
C MET A 198 9.16 -23.51 15.44
N GLU A 199 8.43 -23.12 16.48
CA GLU A 199 8.98 -22.47 17.67
C GLU A 199 10.01 -23.40 18.36
N ALA A 200 9.70 -24.67 18.55
CA ALA A 200 10.62 -25.65 19.12
C ALA A 200 11.89 -25.88 18.25
N VAL A 201 11.73 -25.88 16.92
CA VAL A 201 12.87 -25.97 15.99
C VAL A 201 13.73 -24.69 16.06
N THR A 202 13.13 -23.51 16.18
CA THR A 202 13.85 -22.24 16.23
C THR A 202 14.71 -22.10 17.50
N VAL A 203 14.23 -22.60 18.66
CA VAL A 203 14.99 -22.59 19.92
C VAL A 203 15.98 -23.74 20.01
N GLY A 204 15.99 -24.66 19.02
CA GLY A 204 16.95 -25.78 18.98
C GLY A 204 16.57 -26.99 19.83
N ASP A 205 15.34 -27.02 20.38
CA ASP A 205 14.86 -28.13 21.21
C ASP A 205 14.60 -29.41 20.39
N THR A 206 14.19 -29.26 19.12
CA THR A 206 13.86 -30.37 18.22
C THR A 206 14.28 -30.06 16.79
N ALA A 207 14.33 -31.10 15.93
CA ALA A 207 14.47 -30.98 14.50
C ALA A 207 13.21 -31.52 13.82
N ALA A 208 12.60 -30.73 12.95
CA ALA A 208 11.44 -31.16 12.16
C ALA A 208 11.89 -31.64 10.79
N HIS A 209 11.30 -32.74 10.31
CA HIS A 209 11.57 -33.31 8.99
C HIS A 209 10.27 -33.67 8.30
N PHE A 210 10.18 -33.37 7.02
CA PHE A 210 9.11 -33.85 6.14
C PHE A 210 9.72 -34.85 5.17
N LEU A 211 9.35 -36.11 5.27
CA LEU A 211 9.91 -37.21 4.46
C LEU A 211 11.45 -37.25 4.47
N GLY A 212 12.08 -36.93 5.61
CA GLY A 212 13.55 -36.88 5.77
C GLY A 212 14.19 -35.55 5.34
N ILE A 213 13.44 -34.63 4.76
CA ILE A 213 13.93 -33.30 4.39
C ILE A 213 13.77 -32.36 5.61
N PRO A 214 14.82 -31.67 6.06
CA PRO A 214 14.71 -30.78 7.19
C PRO A 214 13.80 -29.58 6.90
N VAL A 215 12.94 -29.23 7.86
CA VAL A 215 12.09 -28.03 7.83
C VAL A 215 12.72 -26.98 8.73
N VAL A 216 13.02 -25.82 8.16
CA VAL A 216 13.64 -24.70 8.89
C VAL A 216 12.62 -24.07 9.84
N GLY A 217 13.01 -23.85 11.11
CA GLY A 217 12.19 -23.15 12.08
C GLY A 217 12.08 -21.67 11.76
N VAL A 218 10.90 -21.23 11.32
CA VAL A 218 10.63 -19.83 10.98
C VAL A 218 9.25 -19.41 11.46
N LYS A 219 9.12 -18.15 11.82
CA LYS A 219 7.86 -17.55 12.25
C LYS A 219 7.15 -16.89 11.05
N TYR A 220 5.97 -17.38 10.72
CA TYR A 220 5.20 -16.89 9.55
C TYR A 220 4.13 -15.85 9.88
N THR A 221 3.75 -15.68 11.16
CA THR A 221 2.82 -14.61 11.56
C THR A 221 3.36 -13.24 11.15
N TYR A 222 2.49 -12.32 10.78
CA TYR A 222 2.82 -10.95 10.35
C TYR A 222 3.57 -10.83 9.02
N THR A 223 3.93 -11.93 8.35
CA THR A 223 4.74 -11.90 7.14
C THR A 223 3.90 -11.71 5.88
N VAL A 224 4.50 -11.11 4.85
CA VAL A 224 3.86 -10.84 3.54
C VAL A 224 4.51 -11.68 2.44
N ILE A 225 5.85 -11.62 2.35
CA ILE A 225 6.61 -12.17 1.22
C ILE A 225 6.44 -13.68 1.08
N PRO A 226 6.50 -14.51 2.14
CA PRO A 226 6.26 -15.95 2.04
C PRO A 226 4.90 -16.29 1.41
N ALA A 227 3.83 -15.64 1.89
CA ALA A 227 2.49 -15.89 1.39
C ALA A 227 2.28 -15.42 -0.07
N LEU A 228 2.90 -14.29 -0.44
CA LEU A 228 2.89 -13.76 -1.81
C LEU A 228 3.59 -14.73 -2.77
N CYS A 229 4.83 -15.14 -2.44
CA CYS A 229 5.62 -16.08 -3.24
C CYS A 229 4.94 -17.44 -3.35
N MET A 230 4.38 -17.92 -2.24
CA MET A 230 3.66 -19.19 -2.21
C MET A 230 2.43 -19.17 -3.10
N THR A 231 1.63 -18.10 -3.07
CA THR A 231 0.45 -17.97 -3.91
C THR A 231 0.82 -17.84 -5.39
N TRP A 232 1.92 -17.17 -5.70
CA TRP A 232 2.46 -17.11 -7.06
C TRP A 232 2.85 -18.50 -7.56
N ILE A 233 3.59 -19.29 -6.78
CA ILE A 233 4.00 -20.65 -7.14
C ILE A 233 2.79 -21.59 -7.23
N LEU A 234 1.82 -21.44 -6.31
CA LEU A 234 0.56 -22.18 -6.33
C LEU A 234 -0.15 -22.05 -7.68
N SER A 235 -0.12 -20.86 -8.30
CA SER A 235 -0.75 -20.64 -9.61
C SER A 235 -0.15 -21.52 -10.72
N TYR A 236 1.11 -21.86 -10.63
CA TYR A 236 1.78 -22.79 -11.57
C TYR A 236 1.46 -24.24 -11.24
N ILE A 237 1.49 -24.60 -9.96
CA ILE A 237 1.15 -25.96 -9.48
C ILE A 237 -0.29 -26.30 -9.87
N GLU A 238 -1.24 -25.39 -9.61
CA GLU A 238 -2.64 -25.59 -9.93
C GLU A 238 -2.85 -25.82 -11.43
N ARG A 239 -2.21 -24.99 -12.28
CA ARG A 239 -2.27 -25.14 -13.74
C ARG A 239 -1.65 -26.45 -14.24
N ALA A 240 -0.57 -26.90 -13.61
CA ALA A 240 0.06 -28.16 -13.95
C ALA A 240 -0.82 -29.35 -13.58
N ILE A 241 -1.36 -29.37 -12.36
CA ILE A 241 -2.24 -30.41 -11.85
C ILE A 241 -3.54 -30.46 -12.66
N ASP A 242 -4.08 -29.31 -13.05
CA ASP A 242 -5.31 -29.20 -13.85
C ASP A 242 -5.20 -29.93 -15.20
N LYS A 243 -4.01 -29.94 -15.81
CA LYS A 243 -3.74 -30.61 -17.08
C LYS A 243 -3.65 -32.15 -16.98
N ILE A 244 -3.18 -32.65 -15.83
CA ILE A 244 -2.95 -34.07 -15.63
C ILE A 244 -4.11 -34.80 -14.94
N THR A 245 -5.04 -34.04 -14.33
CA THR A 245 -6.15 -34.63 -13.56
C THR A 245 -7.32 -34.99 -14.49
N PRO A 246 -7.75 -36.27 -14.53
CA PRO A 246 -8.90 -36.68 -15.33
C PRO A 246 -10.19 -35.99 -14.92
N ALA A 247 -11.06 -35.67 -15.90
CA ALA A 247 -12.30 -34.93 -15.65
C ALA A 247 -13.22 -35.60 -14.61
N VAL A 248 -13.28 -36.94 -14.59
CA VAL A 248 -14.14 -37.72 -13.69
C VAL A 248 -13.72 -37.54 -12.20
N THR A 249 -12.42 -37.40 -11.93
CA THR A 249 -11.86 -37.31 -10.57
C THR A 249 -11.47 -35.89 -10.16
N LYS A 250 -11.66 -34.94 -11.05
CA LYS A 250 -11.15 -33.56 -10.91
C LYS A 250 -11.62 -32.88 -9.64
N ASN A 251 -12.86 -33.12 -9.22
CA ASN A 251 -13.46 -32.42 -8.06
C ASN A 251 -12.80 -32.74 -6.71
N PHE A 252 -12.20 -33.92 -6.54
CA PHE A 252 -11.52 -34.30 -5.29
C PHE A 252 -10.02 -34.54 -5.49
N LEU A 253 -9.60 -35.11 -6.61
CA LEU A 253 -8.21 -35.43 -6.84
C LEU A 253 -7.35 -34.18 -7.10
N LYS A 254 -7.86 -33.22 -7.87
CA LYS A 254 -7.15 -31.94 -8.12
C LYS A 254 -6.81 -31.19 -6.82
N PRO A 255 -7.78 -30.82 -5.93
CA PRO A 255 -7.46 -30.13 -4.69
C PRO A 255 -6.56 -30.97 -3.78
N MET A 256 -6.75 -32.29 -3.67
CA MET A 256 -5.91 -33.15 -2.88
C MET A 256 -4.44 -33.10 -3.36
N LEU A 257 -4.19 -33.26 -4.64
CA LEU A 257 -2.84 -33.21 -5.22
C LEU A 257 -2.21 -31.82 -5.03
N ILE A 258 -3.01 -30.75 -5.17
CA ILE A 258 -2.51 -29.38 -4.92
C ILE A 258 -2.01 -29.26 -3.47
N PHE A 259 -2.78 -29.70 -2.48
CA PHE A 259 -2.35 -29.65 -1.08
C PHE A 259 -1.11 -30.48 -0.82
N LEU A 260 -1.06 -31.72 -1.32
CA LEU A 260 0.07 -32.62 -1.12
C LEU A 260 1.38 -32.14 -1.76
N ILE A 261 1.29 -31.32 -2.81
CA ILE A 261 2.48 -30.78 -3.51
C ILE A 261 2.79 -29.35 -3.04
N ALA A 262 1.80 -28.47 -2.99
CA ALA A 262 2.04 -27.07 -2.69
C ALA A 262 2.36 -26.83 -1.22
N ALA A 263 1.74 -27.55 -0.27
CA ALA A 263 2.00 -27.33 1.15
C ALA A 263 3.46 -27.69 1.56
N PRO A 264 4.02 -28.85 1.19
CA PRO A 264 5.44 -29.13 1.45
C PRO A 264 6.39 -28.12 0.78
N ILE A 265 6.12 -27.74 -0.48
CA ILE A 265 6.92 -26.72 -1.17
C ILE A 265 6.85 -25.39 -0.42
N ALA A 266 5.67 -25.02 0.08
CA ALA A 266 5.47 -23.80 0.84
C ALA A 266 6.32 -23.77 2.13
N ILE A 267 6.33 -24.85 2.92
CA ILE A 267 7.01 -24.88 4.23
C ILE A 267 8.52 -25.19 4.15
N ILE A 268 8.94 -25.95 3.12
CA ILE A 268 10.35 -26.37 3.00
C ILE A 268 11.18 -25.36 2.20
N VAL A 269 10.61 -24.79 1.14
CA VAL A 269 11.36 -23.98 0.17
C VAL A 269 10.91 -22.53 0.18
N VAL A 270 9.62 -22.30 -0.13
CA VAL A 270 9.13 -20.96 -0.44
C VAL A 270 9.03 -20.09 0.81
N GLY A 271 8.58 -20.67 1.91
CA GLY A 271 8.47 -19.98 3.19
C GLY A 271 9.83 -19.48 3.71
N PRO A 272 10.82 -20.37 3.93
CA PRO A 272 12.15 -19.93 4.32
C PRO A 272 12.80 -18.95 3.35
N ALA A 273 12.71 -19.21 2.03
CA ALA A 273 13.23 -18.27 1.02
C ALA A 273 12.53 -16.90 1.08
N GLY A 274 11.22 -16.87 1.28
CA GLY A 274 10.47 -15.62 1.45
C GLY A 274 10.87 -14.85 2.72
N ILE A 275 11.15 -15.55 3.83
CA ILE A 275 11.69 -14.92 5.05
C ILE A 275 13.08 -14.33 4.77
N MET A 276 13.99 -15.11 4.17
CA MET A 276 15.33 -14.61 3.82
C MET A 276 15.29 -13.37 2.92
N ILE A 277 14.37 -13.31 1.96
CA ILE A 277 14.18 -12.12 1.12
C ILE A 277 13.71 -10.93 1.98
N GLY A 278 12.74 -11.15 2.86
CA GLY A 278 12.25 -10.12 3.78
C GLY A 278 13.34 -9.58 4.70
N GLU A 279 14.10 -10.47 5.33
CA GLU A 279 15.25 -10.13 6.17
C GLU A 279 16.34 -9.38 5.39
N GLY A 280 16.61 -9.78 4.14
CA GLY A 280 17.56 -9.10 3.26
C GLY A 280 17.13 -7.67 2.92
N ILE A 281 15.85 -7.44 2.65
CA ILE A 281 15.29 -6.08 2.42
C ILE A 281 15.40 -5.25 3.69
N SER A 282 15.00 -5.80 4.84
CA SER A 282 15.12 -5.12 6.13
C SER A 282 16.56 -4.79 6.48
N ALA A 283 17.48 -5.75 6.31
CA ALA A 283 18.91 -5.53 6.54
C ALA A 283 19.50 -4.44 5.65
N PHE A 284 19.07 -4.35 4.38
CA PHE A 284 19.48 -3.27 3.49
C PHE A 284 18.99 -1.91 3.98
N VAL A 285 17.73 -1.79 4.38
CA VAL A 285 17.15 -0.54 4.92
C VAL A 285 17.90 -0.11 6.19
N TYR A 286 18.14 -1.04 7.12
CA TYR A 286 18.91 -0.76 8.34
C TYR A 286 20.37 -0.42 8.06
N PHE A 287 21.00 -1.05 7.07
CA PHE A 287 22.36 -0.70 6.65
C PHE A 287 22.42 0.75 6.14
N VAL A 288 21.46 1.15 5.29
CA VAL A 288 21.40 2.53 4.81
C VAL A 288 21.17 3.50 5.97
N GLN A 289 20.26 3.18 6.89
CA GLN A 289 20.00 3.99 8.08
C GLN A 289 21.25 4.08 8.97
N ALA A 290 21.94 2.97 9.23
CA ALA A 290 23.15 2.95 10.06
C ALA A 290 24.30 3.76 9.44
N LYS A 291 24.40 3.84 8.11
CA LYS A 291 25.44 4.59 7.42
C LYS A 291 25.13 6.07 7.27
N LEU A 292 23.89 6.41 6.98
CA LEU A 292 23.45 7.79 6.71
C LEU A 292 22.73 8.43 7.91
N GLY A 293 22.35 7.65 8.93
CA GLY A 293 21.66 8.14 10.11
C GLY A 293 20.38 8.92 9.76
N PHE A 294 20.24 10.11 10.32
CA PHE A 294 19.09 10.99 10.09
C PHE A 294 18.95 11.44 8.62
N LEU A 295 20.04 11.43 7.84
CA LEU A 295 19.99 11.76 6.41
C LEU A 295 19.21 10.71 5.60
N ALA A 296 19.23 9.43 6.00
CA ALA A 296 18.43 8.39 5.35
C ALA A 296 16.94 8.72 5.45
N VAL A 297 16.48 9.16 6.62
CA VAL A 297 15.09 9.55 6.86
C VAL A 297 14.76 10.82 6.05
N GLY A 298 15.68 11.78 5.98
CA GLY A 298 15.53 12.98 5.15
C GLY A 298 15.42 12.68 3.65
N ILE A 299 16.30 11.84 3.11
CA ILE A 299 16.26 11.44 1.71
C ILE A 299 14.95 10.70 1.40
N MET A 300 14.53 9.81 2.27
CA MET A 300 13.24 9.12 2.12
C MET A 300 12.08 10.11 2.12
N GLY A 301 12.07 11.09 3.03
CA GLY A 301 11.06 12.14 3.10
C GLY A 301 11.01 13.02 1.85
N ALA A 302 12.16 13.33 1.26
CA ALA A 302 12.24 14.04 -0.02
C ALA A 302 11.68 13.19 -1.18
N LEU A 303 11.99 11.90 -1.21
CA LEU A 303 11.55 11.01 -2.29
C LEU A 303 10.10 10.54 -2.13
N TRP A 304 9.53 10.63 -0.94
CA TRP A 304 8.21 10.07 -0.65
C TRP A 304 7.10 10.54 -1.58
N PRO A 305 6.92 11.84 -1.88
CA PRO A 305 5.92 12.28 -2.84
C PRO A 305 6.11 11.67 -4.24
N LEU A 306 7.35 11.48 -4.69
CA LEU A 306 7.66 10.84 -5.98
C LEU A 306 7.33 9.35 -5.96
N LEU A 307 7.59 8.67 -4.84
CA LEU A 307 7.23 7.27 -4.65
C LEU A 307 5.69 7.10 -4.62
N VAL A 308 4.96 8.07 -4.05
CA VAL A 308 3.49 8.07 -4.08
C VAL A 308 2.96 8.28 -5.49
N ILE A 309 3.54 9.20 -6.28
CA ILE A 309 3.15 9.43 -7.69
C ILE A 309 3.25 8.14 -8.50
N THR A 310 4.34 7.40 -8.31
CA THR A 310 4.57 6.15 -9.05
C THR A 310 3.87 4.93 -8.44
N GLY A 311 3.27 5.07 -7.26
CA GLY A 311 2.71 3.95 -6.49
C GLY A 311 3.75 3.08 -5.81
N MET A 312 5.05 3.40 -5.94
CA MET A 312 6.17 2.62 -5.41
C MET A 312 6.26 2.63 -3.87
N HIS A 313 5.65 3.63 -3.19
CA HIS A 313 5.62 3.70 -1.73
C HIS A 313 5.03 2.41 -1.09
N ARG A 314 4.14 1.69 -1.80
CA ARG A 314 3.53 0.43 -1.33
C ARG A 314 4.52 -0.72 -1.19
N VAL A 315 5.67 -0.64 -1.86
CA VAL A 315 6.73 -1.66 -1.77
C VAL A 315 7.32 -1.73 -0.37
N PHE A 316 7.32 -0.62 0.37
CA PHE A 316 7.82 -0.58 1.74
C PHE A 316 6.84 -1.19 2.77
N THR A 317 5.56 -1.37 2.41
CA THR A 317 4.55 -1.91 3.33
C THR A 317 4.95 -3.23 3.99
N PRO A 318 5.44 -4.26 3.25
CA PRO A 318 5.88 -5.51 3.88
C PRO A 318 7.00 -5.30 4.90
N THR A 319 8.00 -4.49 4.54
CA THR A 319 9.14 -4.19 5.41
C THR A 319 8.73 -3.43 6.67
N ILE A 320 7.87 -2.42 6.54
CA ILE A 320 7.35 -1.66 7.68
C ILE A 320 6.62 -2.59 8.65
N LEU A 321 5.71 -3.43 8.13
CA LEU A 321 4.93 -4.37 8.94
C LEU A 321 5.82 -5.41 9.63
N GLN A 322 6.78 -5.98 8.92
CA GLN A 322 7.75 -6.92 9.47
C GLN A 322 8.56 -6.25 10.58
N THR A 323 9.11 -5.07 10.34
CA THR A 323 9.90 -4.33 11.33
C THR A 323 9.09 -4.02 12.59
N ILE A 324 7.86 -3.49 12.45
CA ILE A 324 6.99 -3.22 13.59
C ILE A 324 6.67 -4.51 14.36
N SER A 325 6.48 -5.65 13.66
CA SER A 325 6.18 -6.92 14.33
C SER A 325 7.37 -7.51 15.09
N GLU A 326 8.58 -7.32 14.58
CA GLU A 326 9.82 -7.87 15.17
C GLU A 326 10.37 -7.00 16.29
N THR A 327 10.36 -5.68 16.10
CA THR A 327 11.01 -4.71 17.01
C THR A 327 10.02 -3.88 17.82
N GLY A 328 8.73 -3.93 17.49
CA GLY A 328 7.68 -3.10 18.08
C GLY A 328 7.58 -1.69 17.48
N MET A 329 8.50 -1.29 16.60
CA MET A 329 8.51 0.06 16.01
C MET A 329 9.30 0.10 14.70
N GLU A 330 9.00 1.11 13.85
CA GLU A 330 9.73 1.40 12.61
C GLU A 330 10.21 2.86 12.62
N GLY A 331 11.51 3.06 12.44
CA GLY A 331 12.20 4.35 12.66
C GLY A 331 12.79 5.00 11.40
N THR A 332 12.46 4.53 10.19
CA THR A 332 13.06 5.05 8.95
C THR A 332 12.02 5.56 7.97
N VAL A 333 11.13 4.70 7.50
CA VAL A 333 10.15 5.03 6.47
C VAL A 333 9.00 5.84 7.05
N MET A 334 8.36 5.35 8.10
CA MET A 334 7.20 6.01 8.71
C MET A 334 7.52 7.41 9.26
N PRO A 335 8.66 7.65 9.98
CA PRO A 335 9.01 9.01 10.39
C PRO A 335 9.27 9.96 9.24
N SER A 336 9.80 9.48 8.12
CA SER A 336 10.02 10.30 6.92
C SER A 336 8.71 10.81 6.29
N GLU A 337 7.63 10.05 6.44
CA GLU A 337 6.32 10.40 5.90
C GLU A 337 5.66 11.58 6.62
N ILE A 338 5.99 11.85 7.90
CA ILE A 338 5.38 12.96 8.66
C ILE A 338 5.56 14.27 7.87
N GLY A 339 6.82 14.59 7.58
CA GLY A 339 7.15 15.82 6.85
C GLY A 339 6.62 15.82 5.43
N ALA A 340 6.73 14.69 4.73
CA ALA A 340 6.30 14.57 3.35
C ALA A 340 4.77 14.72 3.18
N ASN A 341 3.99 14.05 4.03
CA ASN A 341 2.52 14.07 3.93
C ASN A 341 1.95 15.44 4.35
N LEU A 342 2.41 15.98 5.48
CA LEU A 342 1.93 17.27 5.97
C LEU A 342 2.38 18.43 5.07
N SER A 343 3.53 18.30 4.39
CA SER A 343 3.99 19.31 3.42
C SER A 343 3.03 19.46 2.25
N LEU A 344 2.43 18.36 1.77
CA LEU A 344 1.41 18.42 0.71
C LEU A 344 0.16 19.18 1.16
N GLY A 345 -0.20 19.08 2.43
CA GLY A 345 -1.24 19.91 3.03
C GLY A 345 -0.88 21.39 3.04
N GLY A 346 0.34 21.72 3.49
CA GLY A 346 0.82 23.11 3.51
C GLY A 346 0.97 23.73 2.11
N VAL A 347 1.47 22.94 1.14
CA VAL A 347 1.47 23.31 -0.29
C VAL A 347 0.06 23.64 -0.78
N SER A 348 -0.91 22.79 -0.48
CA SER A 348 -2.30 22.97 -0.92
C SER A 348 -2.92 24.20 -0.27
N LEU A 349 -2.64 24.49 1.01
CA LEU A 349 -3.07 25.72 1.67
C LEU A 349 -2.48 26.97 1.00
N ALA A 350 -1.19 26.94 0.62
CA ALA A 350 -0.54 28.06 -0.05
C ALA A 350 -1.15 28.32 -1.45
N VAL A 351 -1.45 27.26 -2.18
CA VAL A 351 -2.13 27.39 -3.47
C VAL A 351 -3.53 27.96 -3.28
N ALA A 352 -4.31 27.45 -2.34
CA ALA A 352 -5.64 27.96 -2.02
C ALA A 352 -5.62 29.46 -1.63
N PHE A 353 -4.57 29.89 -0.93
CA PHE A 353 -4.40 31.27 -0.52
C PHE A 353 -4.07 32.20 -1.70
N LYS A 354 -3.22 31.77 -2.63
CA LYS A 354 -2.67 32.63 -3.70
C LYS A 354 -3.44 32.58 -5.01
N THR A 355 -4.13 31.47 -5.33
CA THR A 355 -4.84 31.31 -6.60
C THR A 355 -6.04 32.26 -6.70
N LYS A 356 -6.26 32.75 -7.91
CA LYS A 356 -7.48 33.51 -8.28
C LYS A 356 -8.58 32.58 -8.81
N ASN A 357 -8.21 31.40 -9.33
CA ASN A 357 -9.17 30.43 -9.86
C ASN A 357 -9.99 29.80 -8.71
N SER A 358 -11.31 29.99 -8.77
CA SER A 358 -12.25 29.54 -7.72
C SER A 358 -12.29 28.02 -7.58
N GLU A 359 -12.25 27.27 -8.68
CA GLU A 359 -12.27 25.82 -8.69
C GLU A 359 -10.96 25.23 -8.10
N LEU A 360 -9.80 25.77 -8.52
CA LEU A 360 -8.52 25.38 -7.96
C LEU A 360 -8.45 25.64 -6.46
N ARG A 361 -9.02 26.77 -5.98
CA ARG A 361 -9.08 27.10 -4.55
C ARG A 361 -9.87 26.07 -3.77
N GLN A 362 -11.05 25.66 -4.25
CA GLN A 362 -11.88 24.64 -3.60
C GLN A 362 -11.17 23.28 -3.59
N THR A 363 -10.59 22.90 -4.73
CA THR A 363 -9.80 21.66 -4.84
C THR A 363 -8.62 21.66 -3.86
N ALA A 364 -7.88 22.77 -3.77
CA ALA A 364 -6.74 22.89 -2.89
C ALA A 364 -7.12 22.86 -1.40
N LEU A 365 -8.24 23.46 -1.01
CA LEU A 365 -8.74 23.40 0.38
C LEU A 365 -9.20 21.97 0.75
N ALA A 366 -9.92 21.30 -0.13
CA ALA A 366 -10.32 19.91 0.08
C ALA A 366 -9.09 18.97 0.16
N ALA A 367 -8.11 19.19 -0.70
CA ALA A 367 -6.86 18.45 -0.73
C ALA A 367 -6.02 18.69 0.56
N ALA A 368 -5.95 19.93 1.02
CA ALA A 368 -5.29 20.26 2.30
C ALA A 368 -5.94 19.55 3.47
N SER A 369 -7.27 19.60 3.57
CA SER A 369 -8.02 18.90 4.63
C SER A 369 -7.77 17.39 4.60
N SER A 370 -7.77 16.78 3.40
CA SER A 370 -7.49 15.36 3.22
C SER A 370 -6.09 14.98 3.68
N ALA A 371 -5.06 15.76 3.31
CA ALA A 371 -3.67 15.47 3.67
C ALA A 371 -3.41 15.70 5.17
N LEU A 372 -3.91 16.82 5.72
CA LEU A 372 -3.60 17.21 7.11
C LEU A 372 -4.39 16.41 8.15
N ILE A 373 -5.63 16.05 7.87
CA ILE A 373 -6.53 15.39 8.82
C ILE A 373 -6.55 13.88 8.61
N ALA A 374 -6.85 13.44 7.38
CA ALA A 374 -7.00 12.03 7.06
C ALA A 374 -5.67 11.33 6.68
N GLY A 375 -4.59 12.07 6.42
CA GLY A 375 -3.33 11.51 5.92
C GLY A 375 -3.40 11.00 4.49
N THR A 376 -4.47 11.30 3.75
CA THR A 376 -4.64 10.93 2.35
C THR A 376 -4.07 12.02 1.46
N THR A 377 -2.91 11.77 0.89
CA THR A 377 -2.11 12.77 0.18
C THR A 377 -2.37 12.86 -1.33
N GLU A 378 -3.01 11.85 -1.91
CA GLU A 378 -3.27 11.78 -3.34
C GLU A 378 -4.03 13.00 -3.90
N PRO A 379 -5.07 13.54 -3.25
CA PRO A 379 -5.75 14.75 -3.75
C PRO A 379 -4.81 15.97 -3.79
N ALA A 380 -3.97 16.14 -2.76
CA ALA A 380 -3.00 17.24 -2.70
C ALA A 380 -1.88 17.07 -3.73
N LEU A 381 -1.44 15.83 -3.91
CA LEU A 381 -0.36 15.50 -4.83
C LEU A 381 -0.79 15.68 -6.29
N TYR A 382 -1.89 15.03 -6.70
CA TYR A 382 -2.31 15.04 -8.11
C TYR A 382 -3.16 16.27 -8.46
N GLY A 383 -4.03 16.71 -7.55
CA GLY A 383 -4.91 17.85 -7.80
C GLY A 383 -4.19 19.19 -7.72
N VAL A 384 -3.09 19.26 -6.96
CA VAL A 384 -2.38 20.52 -6.69
C VAL A 384 -0.90 20.45 -7.07
N ALA A 385 -0.10 19.67 -6.35
CA ALA A 385 1.35 19.75 -6.44
C ALA A 385 1.92 19.34 -7.81
N VAL A 386 1.47 18.24 -8.38
CA VAL A 386 1.90 17.75 -9.70
C VAL A 386 1.30 18.60 -10.82
N ARG A 387 0.04 19.00 -10.69
CA ARG A 387 -0.66 19.83 -11.69
C ARG A 387 0.05 21.18 -11.90
N LEU A 388 0.52 21.79 -10.79
CA LEU A 388 1.20 23.09 -10.82
C LEU A 388 2.73 22.97 -10.87
N LYS A 389 3.31 21.77 -10.75
CA LYS A 389 4.74 21.43 -10.84
C LYS A 389 5.62 22.05 -9.74
N ARG A 390 5.72 23.40 -9.67
CA ARG A 390 6.59 24.11 -8.71
C ARG A 390 6.25 23.83 -7.25
N PRO A 391 4.98 23.74 -6.83
CA PRO A 391 4.61 23.36 -5.46
C PRO A 391 5.13 21.98 -5.03
N LEU A 392 5.31 21.05 -5.98
CA LEU A 392 5.92 19.76 -5.68
C LEU A 392 7.36 19.94 -5.15
N ILE A 393 8.13 20.86 -5.71
CA ILE A 393 9.51 21.14 -5.25
C ILE A 393 9.50 21.59 -3.79
N ALA A 394 8.56 22.45 -3.39
CA ALA A 394 8.40 22.86 -2.02
C ALA A 394 8.14 21.68 -1.08
N SER A 395 7.31 20.72 -1.50
CA SER A 395 7.04 19.49 -0.75
C SER A 395 8.30 18.60 -0.61
N LEU A 396 9.08 18.40 -1.70
CA LEU A 396 10.31 17.60 -1.66
C LEU A 396 11.35 18.20 -0.69
N ILE A 397 11.56 19.52 -0.74
CA ILE A 397 12.48 20.23 0.17
C ILE A 397 12.01 20.10 1.61
N THR A 398 10.73 20.34 1.87
CA THR A 398 10.15 20.23 3.20
C THR A 398 10.22 18.80 3.73
N GLY A 399 9.92 17.80 2.89
CA GLY A 399 10.04 16.39 3.24
C GLY A 399 11.46 16.00 3.64
N PHE A 400 12.48 16.53 2.93
CA PHE A 400 13.88 16.36 3.31
C PHE A 400 14.19 16.93 4.68
N VAL A 401 13.89 18.22 4.90
CA VAL A 401 14.20 18.93 6.16
C VAL A 401 13.50 18.26 7.34
N CYS A 402 12.19 18.03 7.24
CA CYS A 402 11.40 17.41 8.29
C CYS A 402 11.80 15.96 8.54
N GLY A 403 12.13 15.20 7.48
CA GLY A 403 12.66 13.84 7.61
C GLY A 403 14.01 13.81 8.35
N CYS A 404 14.92 14.73 8.05
CA CYS A 404 16.17 14.86 8.81
C CYS A 404 15.91 15.15 10.31
N LEU A 405 14.97 16.04 10.62
CA LEU A 405 14.61 16.35 12.01
C LEU A 405 13.96 15.14 12.71
N ALA A 406 13.08 14.41 12.02
CA ALA A 406 12.46 13.19 12.56
C ALA A 406 13.52 12.11 12.86
N GLY A 407 14.50 11.96 11.96
CA GLY A 407 15.62 11.05 12.15
C GLY A 407 16.56 11.49 13.30
N MET A 408 16.85 12.80 13.43
CA MET A 408 17.65 13.31 14.55
C MET A 408 16.93 13.17 15.88
N ALA A 409 15.61 13.31 15.89
CA ALA A 409 14.79 13.11 17.08
C ALA A 409 14.62 11.62 17.46
N GLY A 410 15.07 10.69 16.61
CA GLY A 410 14.87 9.25 16.82
C GLY A 410 13.41 8.84 16.84
N LEU A 411 12.53 9.54 16.11
CA LEU A 411 11.12 9.20 16.05
C LEU A 411 10.94 7.82 15.40
N ALA A 412 10.03 7.02 15.95
CA ALA A 412 9.68 5.73 15.41
C ALA A 412 8.18 5.48 15.52
N SER A 413 7.58 4.91 14.49
CA SER A 413 6.16 4.55 14.49
C SER A 413 5.94 3.17 15.09
N ARG A 414 4.92 3.04 15.92
CA ARG A 414 4.46 1.78 16.50
C ARG A 414 3.23 1.21 15.80
N SER A 415 2.82 1.85 14.73
CA SER A 415 1.59 1.50 14.00
C SER A 415 1.75 1.90 12.55
N MET A 416 1.11 1.19 11.64
CA MET A 416 1.14 1.51 10.21
C MET A 416 -0.12 2.28 9.81
N VAL A 417 -0.13 3.56 10.12
CA VAL A 417 -1.18 4.49 9.68
C VAL A 417 -0.51 5.66 8.93
N SER A 418 -1.11 6.10 7.84
CA SER A 418 -0.57 7.25 7.09
C SER A 418 -0.48 8.48 8.00
N PRO A 419 0.72 9.09 8.15
CA PRO A 419 0.92 10.22 9.05
C PRO A 419 0.08 11.43 8.67
N SER A 420 -0.58 11.99 9.68
CA SER A 420 -1.38 13.22 9.64
C SER A 420 -1.26 13.93 10.99
N VAL A 421 -1.89 15.07 11.13
CA VAL A 421 -1.94 15.78 12.44
C VAL A 421 -2.59 14.87 13.50
N LEU A 422 -3.66 14.14 13.15
CA LEU A 422 -4.36 13.27 14.11
C LEU A 422 -3.59 11.97 14.39
N THR A 423 -2.98 11.37 13.37
CA THR A 423 -2.30 10.08 13.50
C THR A 423 -0.84 10.22 13.94
N GLY A 424 -0.34 11.44 14.14
CA GLY A 424 0.99 11.72 14.70
C GLY A 424 1.25 11.03 16.04
N VAL A 425 0.21 10.73 16.80
CA VAL A 425 0.27 9.99 18.08
C VAL A 425 0.94 8.62 17.96
N GLN A 426 0.99 7.99 16.77
CA GLN A 426 1.68 6.72 16.53
C GLN A 426 3.20 6.79 16.78
N PHE A 427 3.78 7.99 16.80
CA PHE A 427 5.20 8.23 17.04
C PHE A 427 5.51 8.57 18.49
N ILE A 428 4.51 8.59 19.39
CA ILE A 428 4.74 8.86 20.80
C ILE A 428 5.54 7.72 21.42
N ASP A 429 6.64 8.07 22.06
CA ASP A 429 7.41 7.12 22.85
C ASP A 429 6.81 7.01 24.25
N PRO A 430 6.29 5.84 24.68
CA PRO A 430 5.76 5.64 26.02
C PRO A 430 6.77 5.91 27.15
N ALA A 431 8.08 5.73 26.87
CA ALA A 431 9.13 6.03 27.83
C ALA A 431 9.38 7.52 28.02
N ASN A 432 9.19 8.32 26.95
CA ASN A 432 9.43 9.76 26.96
C ASN A 432 8.34 10.51 26.17
N PRO A 433 7.06 10.47 26.61
CA PRO A 433 5.94 10.97 25.83
C PRO A 433 6.02 12.48 25.58
N GLY A 434 6.45 13.27 26.57
CA GLY A 434 6.56 14.73 26.41
C GLY A 434 7.56 15.18 25.36
N VAL A 435 8.70 14.50 25.26
CA VAL A 435 9.74 14.80 24.26
C VAL A 435 9.27 14.42 22.86
N SER A 436 8.70 13.24 22.69
CA SER A 436 8.20 12.79 21.39
C SER A 436 7.02 13.64 20.92
N ILE A 437 6.09 14.02 21.78
CA ILE A 437 4.98 14.93 21.45
C ILE A 437 5.53 16.30 20.99
N ALA A 438 6.52 16.85 21.68
CA ALA A 438 7.13 18.13 21.30
C ALA A 438 7.77 18.07 19.90
N TRP A 439 8.51 16.99 19.60
CA TRP A 439 9.09 16.78 18.28
C TRP A 439 8.04 16.59 17.19
N ILE A 440 7.01 15.77 17.44
CA ILE A 440 5.92 15.53 16.49
C ILE A 440 5.19 16.82 16.18
N ALA A 441 4.81 17.58 17.21
CA ALA A 441 4.14 18.87 17.05
C ALA A 441 5.02 19.87 16.31
N GLY A 442 6.30 19.99 16.69
CA GLY A 442 7.26 20.90 16.06
C GLY A 442 7.47 20.57 14.57
N ILE A 443 7.70 19.29 14.23
CA ILE A 443 7.87 18.84 12.84
C ILE A 443 6.58 19.04 12.06
N SER A 444 5.41 18.76 12.62
CA SER A 444 4.13 18.96 11.97
C SER A 444 3.88 20.42 11.61
N VAL A 445 4.08 21.32 12.57
CA VAL A 445 3.93 22.77 12.34
C VAL A 445 4.98 23.25 11.33
N LEU A 446 6.24 22.84 11.50
CA LEU A 446 7.30 23.21 10.57
C LEU A 446 7.00 22.74 9.15
N SER A 447 6.53 21.50 8.98
CA SER A 447 6.20 20.95 7.68
C SER A 447 5.12 21.77 6.97
N ILE A 448 4.06 22.13 7.68
CA ILE A 448 2.97 22.93 7.13
C ILE A 448 3.44 24.34 6.78
N VAL A 449 4.12 25.00 7.72
CA VAL A 449 4.57 26.40 7.55
C VAL A 449 5.67 26.51 6.49
N LEU A 450 6.67 25.63 6.54
CA LEU A 450 7.79 25.67 5.60
C LEU A 450 7.32 25.40 4.16
N SER A 451 6.50 24.38 3.94
CA SER A 451 5.96 24.08 2.61
C SER A 451 5.02 25.17 2.10
N PHE A 452 4.23 25.79 2.98
CA PHE A 452 3.41 26.94 2.65
C PHE A 452 4.27 28.13 2.19
N VAL A 453 5.26 28.52 2.98
CA VAL A 453 6.15 29.66 2.66
C VAL A 453 6.95 29.37 1.39
N LEU A 454 7.56 28.19 1.27
CA LEU A 454 8.31 27.81 0.07
C LEU A 454 7.43 27.84 -1.19
N THR A 455 6.19 27.41 -1.11
CA THR A 455 5.25 27.46 -2.25
C THR A 455 4.96 28.91 -2.66
N LEU A 456 4.83 29.84 -1.71
CA LEU A 456 4.64 31.25 -2.01
C LEU A 456 5.88 31.90 -2.62
N VAL A 457 7.08 31.55 -2.12
CA VAL A 457 8.37 32.07 -2.58
C VAL A 457 8.74 31.52 -3.97
N ILE A 458 8.66 30.20 -4.16
CA ILE A 458 8.93 29.57 -5.45
C ILE A 458 7.89 29.97 -6.49
N GLY A 459 6.67 30.24 -6.03
CA GLY A 459 5.53 30.59 -6.85
C GLY A 459 5.02 29.45 -7.69
N PHE A 460 3.91 29.67 -8.39
CA PHE A 460 3.36 28.77 -9.38
C PHE A 460 2.61 29.58 -10.44
N GLU A 461 2.45 29.00 -11.60
CA GLU A 461 1.62 29.55 -12.67
C GLU A 461 0.16 29.20 -12.35
N ASP A 462 -0.69 30.21 -12.18
CA ASP A 462 -2.11 30.01 -11.89
C ASP A 462 -2.84 29.45 -13.12
N LEU A 463 -3.91 28.73 -12.89
CA LEU A 463 -4.73 28.23 -13.97
C LEU A 463 -5.71 29.31 -14.41
N PRO A 464 -5.97 29.44 -15.72
CA PRO A 464 -7.00 30.36 -16.19
C PRO A 464 -8.35 30.01 -15.55
N GLU A 465 -9.16 31.02 -15.25
CA GLU A 465 -10.57 30.78 -14.90
C GLU A 465 -11.28 30.26 -16.14
N GLU A 466 -11.92 29.09 -16.02
CA GLU A 466 -12.83 28.65 -17.06
C GLU A 466 -14.08 29.50 -16.96
N GLU A 467 -14.42 30.21 -18.06
CA GLU A 467 -15.63 31.03 -18.20
C GLU A 467 -16.92 30.19 -18.19
#